data_0bd6612a721b35c8cfa286203d2e9790
#
_entry.id   0bd6612a721b35c8cfa286203d2e9790
#
_cell.length_a   1.000
_cell.length_b   1.000
_cell.length_c   1.000
_cell.angle_alpha   90.00
_cell.angle_beta   90.00
_cell.angle_gamma   90.00
#
_symmetry.space_group_name_H-M   'P 1'
#
loop_
_entity.id
_entity.type
_entity.pdbx_description
1 polymer ?
#
loop_
_entity_poly.entity_id
_entity_poly.type
_entity_poly.pdbx_seq_one_letter_code
_entity_poly.pdbx_strand_id
1 'polypeptide(L)'
;LFQLINDYNHLGLQIVMIADGPYQQHFQGIVAHHGISDRIAVQPFSESLSHLGYGGSDFVLMPSSFEPCGLPQMIGCRYGSLPIAHATGGLKDTVRHLNIHENTGNGFLFEHFTTDGFRWAIDQAMEFYQLSPDHKNPQIKRIMEQSKEDFSDERVVADYQKIYNDLVN
;
A
#
# COMPACT_ATOMS: atom_id res chain seq x y z
N LEU A 1 -11.57 4.89 -8.71
CA LEU A 1 -11.00 5.54 -7.54
C LEU A 1 -11.90 6.67 -7.02
N PHE A 2 -12.25 7.68 -7.83
CA PHE A 2 -13.06 8.85 -7.39
C PHE A 2 -14.46 8.49 -6.90
N GLN A 3 -15.07 7.43 -7.40
CA GLN A 3 -16.36 6.95 -6.93
C GLN A 3 -16.28 6.46 -5.47
N LEU A 4 -15.14 5.93 -5.04
CA LEU A 4 -14.91 5.46 -3.67
C LEU A 4 -15.07 6.58 -2.63
N ILE A 5 -14.76 7.83 -2.98
CA ILE A 5 -14.96 8.98 -2.10
C ILE A 5 -16.44 9.10 -1.67
N ASN A 6 -17.36 8.85 -2.59
CA ASN A 6 -18.78 8.88 -2.29
C ASN A 6 -19.23 7.63 -1.52
N ASP A 7 -18.75 6.46 -1.94
CA ASP A 7 -19.12 5.17 -1.35
C ASP A 7 -18.68 5.07 0.12
N TYR A 8 -17.49 5.61 0.44
CA TYR A 8 -16.93 5.62 1.78
C TYR A 8 -16.97 7.01 2.47
N ASN A 9 -17.92 7.86 2.06
CA ASN A 9 -18.07 9.20 2.63
C ASN A 9 -18.31 9.17 4.15
N HIS A 10 -19.04 8.17 4.63
CA HIS A 10 -19.33 7.96 6.05
C HIS A 10 -18.09 7.66 6.90
N LEU A 11 -16.99 7.17 6.30
CA LEU A 11 -15.70 6.94 6.96
C LEU A 11 -14.75 8.16 6.85
N GLY A 12 -15.17 9.22 6.15
CA GLY A 12 -14.31 10.39 5.94
C GLY A 12 -13.09 10.09 5.05
N LEU A 13 -13.19 9.15 4.08
CA LEU A 13 -12.10 8.75 3.21
C LEU A 13 -11.41 9.95 2.55
N GLN A 14 -10.10 10.03 2.66
CA GLN A 14 -9.23 11.00 2.01
C GLN A 14 -8.16 10.28 1.19
N ILE A 15 -7.72 10.89 0.10
CA ILE A 15 -6.69 10.33 -0.77
C ILE A 15 -5.63 11.41 -1.02
N VAL A 16 -4.37 11.06 -0.84
CA VAL A 16 -3.25 11.88 -1.27
C VAL A 16 -2.45 11.13 -2.34
N MET A 17 -2.17 11.81 -3.44
CA MET A 17 -1.29 11.34 -4.51
C MET A 17 -0.02 12.17 -4.47
N ILE A 18 1.12 11.53 -4.19
CA ILE A 18 2.44 12.17 -4.13
C ILE A 18 3.31 11.49 -5.17
N ALA A 19 3.24 11.99 -6.40
CA ALA A 19 3.93 11.38 -7.52
C ALA A 19 4.10 12.37 -8.67
N ASP A 20 5.17 12.21 -9.44
CA ASP A 20 5.35 12.85 -10.72
C ASP A 20 4.86 11.93 -11.84
N GLY A 21 4.45 12.54 -12.96
CA GLY A 21 4.06 11.78 -14.14
C GLY A 21 3.06 12.51 -15.03
N PRO A 22 2.82 11.97 -16.24
CA PRO A 22 2.00 12.63 -17.26
C PRO A 22 0.52 12.77 -16.84
N TYR A 23 0.06 11.98 -15.89
CA TYR A 23 -1.33 12.01 -15.42
C TYR A 23 -1.59 12.96 -14.24
N GLN A 24 -0.56 13.59 -13.67
CA GLN A 24 -0.72 14.47 -12.51
C GLN A 24 -1.72 15.61 -12.78
N GLN A 25 -1.53 16.34 -13.89
CA GLN A 25 -2.44 17.40 -14.28
C GLN A 25 -3.87 16.90 -14.58
N HIS A 26 -3.98 15.70 -15.14
CA HIS A 26 -5.27 15.06 -15.39
C HIS A 26 -6.03 14.81 -14.07
N PHE A 27 -5.36 14.25 -13.06
CA PHE A 27 -5.97 14.04 -11.75
C PHE A 27 -6.31 15.36 -11.05
N GLN A 28 -5.46 16.38 -11.12
CA GLN A 28 -5.76 17.71 -10.61
C GLN A 28 -7.01 18.30 -11.27
N GLY A 29 -7.14 18.15 -12.60
CA GLY A 29 -8.31 18.58 -13.36
C GLY A 29 -9.60 17.88 -12.92
N ILE A 30 -9.55 16.56 -12.67
CA ILE A 30 -10.70 15.80 -12.16
C ILE A 30 -11.10 16.28 -10.77
N VAL A 31 -10.14 16.45 -9.86
CA VAL A 31 -10.40 16.93 -8.49
C VAL A 31 -11.06 18.30 -8.50
N ALA A 32 -10.56 19.22 -9.33
CA ALA A 32 -11.13 20.56 -9.49
C ALA A 32 -12.54 20.52 -10.11
N HIS A 33 -12.72 19.70 -11.16
CA HIS A 33 -14.02 19.58 -11.85
C HIS A 33 -15.14 19.07 -10.94
N HIS A 34 -14.80 18.10 -10.06
CA HIS A 34 -15.77 17.51 -9.13
C HIS A 34 -15.87 18.25 -7.78
N GLY A 35 -15.03 19.27 -7.56
CA GLY A 35 -15.07 20.06 -6.32
C GLY A 35 -14.72 19.26 -5.06
N ILE A 36 -13.80 18.28 -5.17
CA ILE A 36 -13.43 17.33 -4.09
C ILE A 36 -12.00 17.57 -3.55
N SER A 37 -11.53 18.79 -3.62
CA SER A 37 -10.18 19.18 -3.16
C SER A 37 -10.01 19.13 -1.63
N ASP A 38 -11.09 19.06 -0.89
CA ASP A 38 -11.12 18.80 0.55
C ASP A 38 -10.89 17.33 0.93
N ARG A 39 -11.00 16.44 -0.06
CA ARG A 39 -10.91 14.98 0.11
C ARG A 39 -9.76 14.36 -0.66
N ILE A 40 -9.32 14.97 -1.76
CA ILE A 40 -8.23 14.47 -2.60
C ILE A 40 -7.20 15.56 -2.83
N ALA A 41 -5.96 15.28 -2.47
CA ALA A 41 -4.80 16.11 -2.80
C ALA A 41 -3.91 15.43 -3.84
N VAL A 42 -3.44 16.20 -4.83
CA VAL A 42 -2.48 15.75 -5.84
C VAL A 42 -1.25 16.65 -5.77
N GLN A 43 -0.14 16.10 -5.32
CA GLN A 43 1.10 16.81 -5.06
C GLN A 43 2.23 16.27 -5.94
N PRO A 44 3.20 17.08 -6.36
CA PRO A 44 4.43 16.61 -6.98
C PRO A 44 5.19 15.71 -6.02
N PHE A 45 6.04 14.85 -6.56
CA PHE A 45 6.88 14.00 -5.74
C PHE A 45 7.82 14.83 -4.87
N SER A 46 7.88 14.46 -3.62
CA SER A 46 8.83 14.97 -2.62
C SER A 46 9.09 13.85 -1.63
N GLU A 47 10.35 13.52 -1.41
CA GLU A 47 10.73 12.46 -0.48
C GLU A 47 10.21 12.72 0.94
N SER A 48 10.41 13.95 1.44
CA SER A 48 9.92 14.34 2.76
C SER A 48 8.39 14.26 2.88
N LEU A 49 7.66 14.68 1.83
CA LEU A 49 6.21 14.59 1.80
C LEU A 49 5.73 13.14 1.71
N SER A 50 6.46 12.28 0.98
CA SER A 50 6.15 10.85 0.90
C SER A 50 6.27 10.16 2.25
N HIS A 51 7.30 10.46 3.04
CA HIS A 51 7.42 9.95 4.41
C HIS A 51 6.27 10.40 5.31
N LEU A 52 5.85 11.66 5.21
CA LEU A 52 4.66 12.15 5.92
C LEU A 52 3.39 11.43 5.44
N GLY A 53 3.28 11.17 4.13
CA GLY A 53 2.21 10.39 3.53
C GLY A 53 2.12 8.99 4.13
N TYR A 54 3.23 8.24 4.17
CA TYR A 54 3.25 6.91 4.80
C TYR A 54 2.90 6.95 6.29
N GLY A 55 3.43 7.92 7.04
CA GLY A 55 3.16 8.03 8.47
C GLY A 55 1.75 8.51 8.82
N GLY A 56 1.08 9.20 7.91
CA GLY A 56 -0.26 9.76 8.09
C GLY A 56 -1.39 8.99 7.43
N SER A 57 -1.09 7.94 6.66
CA SER A 57 -2.11 7.13 5.97
C SER A 57 -2.31 5.77 6.63
N ASP A 58 -3.52 5.23 6.52
CA ASP A 58 -3.85 3.87 6.92
C ASP A 58 -3.47 2.85 5.84
N PHE A 59 -3.48 3.27 4.58
CA PHE A 59 -3.21 2.40 3.43
C PHE A 59 -2.37 3.10 2.38
N VAL A 60 -1.56 2.31 1.67
CA VAL A 60 -0.84 2.73 0.46
C VAL A 60 -1.39 1.99 -0.76
N LEU A 61 -1.80 2.74 -1.80
CA LEU A 61 -2.39 2.17 -3.01
C LEU A 61 -1.31 1.89 -4.06
N MET A 62 -1.21 0.64 -4.51
CA MET A 62 -0.28 0.16 -5.52
C MET A 62 -1.02 -0.60 -6.65
N PRO A 63 -1.93 0.06 -7.40
CA PRO A 63 -2.68 -0.56 -8.49
C PRO A 63 -1.88 -0.56 -9.80
N SER A 64 -0.62 -0.95 -9.74
CA SER A 64 0.29 -0.99 -10.90
C SER A 64 -0.09 -2.09 -11.86
N SER A 65 -0.08 -1.84 -13.17
CA SER A 65 -0.25 -2.89 -14.17
C SER A 65 0.94 -3.85 -14.19
N PHE A 66 2.14 -3.30 -13.95
CA PHE A 66 3.37 -4.04 -13.72
C PHE A 66 4.27 -3.25 -12.77
N GLU A 67 4.90 -3.94 -11.82
CA GLU A 67 5.83 -3.36 -10.85
C GLU A 67 7.02 -4.30 -10.64
N PRO A 68 8.22 -3.97 -11.14
CA PRO A 68 9.38 -4.86 -11.03
C PRO A 68 9.78 -5.18 -9.60
N CYS A 69 9.71 -4.19 -8.71
CA CYS A 69 10.07 -4.32 -7.31
C CYS A 69 9.03 -3.62 -6.42
N GLY A 70 8.94 -2.30 -6.54
CA GLY A 70 8.16 -1.43 -5.65
C GLY A 70 8.87 -1.23 -4.31
N LEU A 71 8.91 0.03 -3.86
CA LEU A 71 9.36 0.39 -2.51
C LEU A 71 8.19 0.81 -1.61
N PRO A 72 7.15 1.49 -2.14
CA PRO A 72 6.09 2.06 -1.31
C PRO A 72 5.37 1.05 -0.43
N GLN A 73 5.14 -0.20 -0.90
CA GLN A 73 4.48 -1.23 -0.10
C GLN A 73 5.34 -1.68 1.09
N MET A 74 6.66 -1.76 0.93
CA MET A 74 7.58 -2.15 2.00
C MET A 74 7.73 -1.01 3.01
N ILE A 75 7.90 0.22 2.53
CA ILE A 75 7.98 1.42 3.35
C ILE A 75 6.65 1.61 4.10
N GLY A 76 5.52 1.50 3.42
CA GLY A 76 4.19 1.59 4.04
C GLY A 76 4.04 0.63 5.21
N CYS A 77 4.37 -0.65 5.05
CA CYS A 77 4.35 -1.64 6.13
C CYS A 77 5.20 -1.21 7.35
N ARG A 78 6.36 -0.56 7.11
CA ARG A 78 7.22 -0.02 8.18
C ARG A 78 6.55 1.10 8.99
N TYR A 79 5.72 1.90 8.34
CA TYR A 79 4.97 3.00 8.95
C TYR A 79 3.60 2.59 9.49
N GLY A 80 3.15 1.35 9.20
CA GLY A 80 1.82 0.87 9.56
C GLY A 80 0.73 1.23 8.54
N SER A 81 1.12 1.76 7.38
CA SER A 81 0.26 2.01 6.23
C SER A 81 0.23 0.76 5.35
N LEU A 82 -0.87 0.00 5.40
CA LEU A 82 -0.93 -1.31 4.76
C LEU A 82 -1.14 -1.21 3.24
N PRO A 83 -0.41 -2.01 2.43
CA PRO A 83 -0.56 -1.95 0.99
C PRO A 83 -1.89 -2.55 0.50
N ILE A 84 -2.51 -1.87 -0.48
CA ILE A 84 -3.57 -2.40 -1.33
C ILE A 84 -2.96 -2.52 -2.72
N ALA A 85 -2.61 -3.72 -3.17
CA ALA A 85 -1.71 -3.92 -4.28
C ALA A 85 -2.23 -4.92 -5.32
N HIS A 86 -1.89 -4.69 -6.60
CA HIS A 86 -2.06 -5.68 -7.66
C HIS A 86 -0.97 -6.76 -7.58
N ALA A 87 -1.36 -8.04 -7.71
CA ALA A 87 -0.46 -9.19 -7.65
C ALA A 87 0.41 -9.30 -8.90
N THR A 88 1.39 -8.40 -9.04
CA THR A 88 2.31 -8.37 -10.19
C THR A 88 3.74 -8.11 -9.74
N GLY A 89 4.72 -8.75 -10.40
CA GLY A 89 6.14 -8.58 -10.12
C GLY A 89 6.48 -8.59 -8.63
N GLY A 90 7.29 -7.63 -8.17
CA GLY A 90 7.72 -7.53 -6.78
C GLY A 90 6.60 -7.30 -5.77
N LEU A 91 5.43 -6.77 -6.19
CA LEU A 91 4.27 -6.65 -5.30
C LEU A 91 3.74 -8.02 -4.89
N LYS A 92 3.71 -9.00 -5.82
CA LYS A 92 3.31 -10.37 -5.52
C LYS A 92 4.29 -11.08 -4.58
N ASP A 93 5.57 -10.71 -4.63
CA ASP A 93 6.62 -11.32 -3.80
C ASP A 93 6.64 -10.75 -2.38
N THR A 94 6.25 -9.47 -2.22
CA THR A 94 6.38 -8.71 -0.97
C THR A 94 5.07 -8.49 -0.22
N VAL A 95 3.92 -8.58 -0.90
CA VAL A 95 2.59 -8.43 -0.30
C VAL A 95 1.85 -9.76 -0.29
N ARG A 96 1.35 -10.14 0.89
CA ARG A 96 0.48 -11.30 1.09
C ARG A 96 -0.85 -10.84 1.63
N HIS A 97 -1.94 -11.42 1.13
CA HIS A 97 -3.27 -11.05 1.59
C HIS A 97 -3.42 -11.27 3.09
N LEU A 98 -3.95 -10.27 3.79
CA LEU A 98 -4.08 -10.27 5.24
C LEU A 98 -5.15 -11.29 5.69
N ASN A 99 -4.75 -12.20 6.57
CA ASN A 99 -5.65 -13.09 7.29
C ASN A 99 -5.55 -12.84 8.80
N ILE A 100 -6.55 -12.17 9.34
CA ILE A 100 -6.57 -11.76 10.76
C ILE A 100 -6.66 -12.98 11.69
N HIS A 101 -7.39 -14.02 11.32
CA HIS A 101 -7.59 -15.20 12.14
C HIS A 101 -6.33 -16.04 12.30
N GLU A 102 -5.52 -16.07 11.26
CA GLU A 102 -4.24 -16.79 11.25
C GLU A 102 -3.04 -15.91 11.62
N ASN A 103 -3.24 -14.62 11.83
CA ASN A 103 -2.18 -13.63 12.03
C ASN A 103 -1.11 -13.66 10.91
N THR A 104 -1.56 -13.82 9.66
CA THR A 104 -0.68 -13.87 8.48
C THR A 104 -1.01 -12.76 7.49
N GLY A 105 -0.08 -12.54 6.54
CA GLY A 105 -0.23 -11.49 5.52
C GLY A 105 0.08 -10.09 6.04
N ASN A 106 0.19 -9.14 5.12
CA ASN A 106 0.64 -7.78 5.42
C ASN A 106 -0.07 -6.70 4.59
N GLY A 107 -1.07 -7.06 3.78
CA GLY A 107 -1.79 -6.12 2.93
C GLY A 107 -2.99 -6.75 2.23
N PHE A 108 -3.54 -6.05 1.26
CA PHE A 108 -4.73 -6.47 0.51
C PHE A 108 -4.34 -6.65 -0.96
N LEU A 109 -4.19 -7.90 -1.39
CA LEU A 109 -3.69 -8.25 -2.70
C LEU A 109 -4.84 -8.68 -3.62
N PHE A 110 -4.95 -8.09 -4.82
CA PHE A 110 -5.90 -8.51 -5.86
C PHE A 110 -5.16 -9.06 -7.08
N GLU A 111 -5.69 -10.14 -7.67
CA GLU A 111 -5.03 -10.87 -8.76
C GLU A 111 -5.41 -10.35 -10.15
N HIS A 112 -6.67 -9.96 -10.33
CA HIS A 112 -7.17 -9.53 -11.63
C HIS A 112 -7.03 -8.01 -11.78
N PHE A 113 -6.23 -7.57 -12.76
CA PHE A 113 -6.04 -6.14 -13.07
C PHE A 113 -7.30 -5.56 -13.73
N THR A 114 -8.35 -5.44 -12.95
CA THR A 114 -9.64 -4.89 -13.32
C THR A 114 -10.13 -3.91 -12.26
N THR A 115 -11.10 -3.07 -12.64
CA THR A 115 -11.76 -2.17 -11.68
C THR A 115 -12.41 -2.94 -10.54
N ASP A 116 -13.04 -4.08 -10.83
CA ASP A 116 -13.72 -4.90 -9.83
C ASP A 116 -12.72 -5.56 -8.87
N GLY A 117 -11.59 -6.08 -9.38
CA GLY A 117 -10.53 -6.64 -8.55
C GLY A 117 -9.94 -5.59 -7.61
N PHE A 118 -9.64 -4.39 -8.13
CA PHE A 118 -9.16 -3.28 -7.32
C PHE A 118 -10.20 -2.83 -6.29
N ARG A 119 -11.47 -2.73 -6.70
CA ARG A 119 -12.58 -2.40 -5.80
C ARG A 119 -12.69 -3.41 -4.66
N TRP A 120 -12.66 -4.70 -4.97
CA TRP A 120 -12.73 -5.76 -3.97
C TRP A 120 -11.62 -5.62 -2.91
N ALA A 121 -10.37 -5.35 -3.32
CA ALA A 121 -9.27 -5.18 -2.38
C ALA A 121 -9.45 -3.95 -1.47
N ILE A 122 -10.00 -2.86 -2.01
CA ILE A 122 -10.34 -1.68 -1.20
C ILE A 122 -11.47 -2.01 -0.22
N ASP A 123 -12.51 -2.72 -0.64
CA ASP A 123 -13.61 -3.12 0.24
C ASP A 123 -13.08 -3.95 1.43
N GLN A 124 -12.16 -4.90 1.18
CA GLN A 124 -11.48 -5.68 2.23
C GLN A 124 -10.65 -4.79 3.18
N ALA A 125 -9.95 -3.80 2.63
CA ALA A 125 -9.19 -2.86 3.44
C ALA A 125 -10.12 -1.98 4.30
N MET A 126 -11.27 -1.55 3.77
CA MET A 126 -12.25 -0.78 4.53
C MET A 126 -12.96 -1.61 5.61
N GLU A 127 -13.23 -2.89 5.37
CA GLU A 127 -13.69 -3.83 6.40
C GLU A 127 -12.67 -3.94 7.54
N PHE A 128 -11.39 -4.10 7.22
CA PHE A 128 -10.32 -4.11 8.21
C PHE A 128 -10.24 -2.78 8.98
N TYR A 129 -10.33 -1.65 8.30
CA TYR A 129 -10.30 -0.32 8.92
C TYR A 129 -11.37 -0.14 9.98
N GLN A 130 -12.57 -0.69 9.75
CA GLN A 130 -13.72 -0.60 10.66
C GLN A 130 -13.65 -1.54 11.88
N LEU A 131 -12.68 -2.44 11.93
CA LEU A 131 -12.49 -3.28 13.11
C LEU A 131 -12.16 -2.44 14.35
N SER A 132 -12.54 -2.95 15.51
CA SER A 132 -12.16 -2.31 16.77
C SER A 132 -10.62 -2.22 16.91
N PRO A 133 -10.11 -1.22 17.62
CA PRO A 133 -8.67 -1.08 17.86
C PRO A 133 -8.03 -2.36 18.43
N ASP A 134 -8.73 -3.11 19.25
CA ASP A 134 -8.24 -4.35 19.86
C ASP A 134 -7.98 -5.47 18.84
N HIS A 135 -8.66 -5.45 17.71
CA HIS A 135 -8.43 -6.40 16.61
C HIS A 135 -7.46 -5.86 15.56
N LYS A 136 -7.57 -4.57 15.22
CA LYS A 136 -6.78 -3.92 14.18
C LYS A 136 -5.34 -3.65 14.59
N ASN A 137 -5.13 -3.02 15.77
CA ASN A 137 -3.81 -2.55 16.19
C ASN A 137 -2.77 -3.67 16.38
N PRO A 138 -3.12 -4.86 16.91
CA PRO A 138 -2.18 -5.98 16.97
C PRO A 138 -1.67 -6.42 15.60
N GLN A 139 -2.53 -6.40 14.56
CA GLN A 139 -2.14 -6.75 13.20
C GLN A 139 -1.18 -5.70 12.61
N ILE A 140 -1.50 -4.42 12.76
CA ILE A 140 -0.64 -3.34 12.30
C ILE A 140 0.73 -3.42 12.98
N LYS A 141 0.76 -3.58 14.29
CA LYS A 141 2.01 -3.72 15.07
C LYS A 141 2.83 -4.91 14.59
N ARG A 142 2.22 -6.09 14.44
CA ARG A 142 2.87 -7.29 13.92
C ARG A 142 3.50 -7.04 12.55
N ILE A 143 2.76 -6.40 11.63
CA ILE A 143 3.22 -6.10 10.27
C ILE A 143 4.41 -5.12 10.31
N MET A 144 4.34 -4.09 11.13
CA MET A 144 5.45 -3.13 11.31
C MET A 144 6.72 -3.82 11.84
N GLU A 145 6.60 -4.70 12.83
CA GLU A 145 7.72 -5.46 13.42
C GLU A 145 8.28 -6.45 12.40
N GLN A 146 7.43 -7.22 11.74
CA GLN A 146 7.84 -8.21 10.73
C GLN A 146 8.51 -7.55 9.52
N SER A 147 7.97 -6.43 9.03
CA SER A 147 8.57 -5.70 7.90
C SER A 147 9.97 -5.17 8.20
N LYS A 148 10.28 -4.90 9.49
CA LYS A 148 11.62 -4.52 9.93
C LYS A 148 12.65 -5.63 9.71
N GLU A 149 12.24 -6.86 9.86
CA GLU A 149 13.09 -8.04 9.68
C GLU A 149 13.13 -8.48 8.22
N ASP A 150 11.96 -8.56 7.57
CA ASP A 150 11.81 -9.07 6.21
C ASP A 150 12.49 -8.21 5.15
N PHE A 151 12.54 -6.88 5.37
CA PHE A 151 13.11 -5.90 4.43
C PHE A 151 14.36 -5.20 4.99
N SER A 152 15.12 -5.88 5.86
CA SER A 152 16.37 -5.35 6.41
C SER A 152 17.55 -5.58 5.46
N ASP A 153 18.55 -4.69 5.54
CA ASP A 153 19.80 -4.84 4.81
C ASP A 153 20.54 -6.12 5.22
N GLU A 154 20.46 -6.50 6.51
CA GLU A 154 21.06 -7.72 7.05
C GLU A 154 20.47 -8.97 6.37
N ARG A 155 19.17 -9.00 6.15
CA ARG A 155 18.48 -10.09 5.44
C ARG A 155 18.96 -10.19 4.00
N VAL A 156 18.99 -9.05 3.30
CA VAL A 156 19.45 -8.99 1.90
C VAL A 156 20.90 -9.47 1.79
N VAL A 157 21.79 -9.01 2.67
CA VAL A 157 23.19 -9.45 2.70
C VAL A 157 23.30 -10.96 2.94
N ALA A 158 22.55 -11.50 3.87
CA ALA A 158 22.56 -12.94 4.18
C ALA A 158 22.09 -13.78 2.97
N ASP A 159 21.04 -13.34 2.25
CA ASP A 159 20.53 -14.02 1.07
C ASP A 159 21.56 -13.98 -0.08
N TYR A 160 22.25 -12.85 -0.31
CA TYR A 160 23.36 -12.78 -1.28
C TYR A 160 24.54 -13.67 -0.89
N GLN A 161 24.94 -13.69 0.39
CA GLN A 161 26.02 -14.56 0.87
C GLN A 161 25.69 -16.04 0.63
N LYS A 162 24.43 -16.45 0.82
CA LYS A 162 24.00 -17.81 0.53
C LYS A 162 24.17 -18.15 -0.96
N ILE A 163 23.70 -17.26 -1.85
CA ILE A 163 23.86 -17.44 -3.30
C ILE A 163 25.34 -17.59 -3.67
N TYR A 164 26.22 -16.74 -3.15
CA TYR A 164 27.65 -16.82 -3.43
C TYR A 164 28.25 -18.13 -2.93
N ASN A 165 27.90 -18.61 -1.76
CA ASN A 165 28.37 -19.88 -1.22
C ASN A 165 27.90 -21.07 -2.07
N ASP A 166 26.66 -21.03 -2.56
CA ASP A 166 26.11 -22.09 -3.43
C ASP A 166 26.77 -22.12 -4.82
N LEU A 167 27.32 -20.99 -5.29
CA LEU A 167 28.02 -20.90 -6.58
C LEU A 167 29.48 -21.36 -6.54
N VAL A 168 30.12 -21.38 -5.37
CA VAL A 168 31.55 -21.74 -5.22
C VAL A 168 31.76 -23.16 -4.67
N ASN A 169 30.70 -23.85 -4.29
CA ASN A 169 30.67 -25.28 -3.91
C ASN A 169 30.08 -26.15 -5.02
#